data_a978ee91411d90e63932e33b1cba1f06
#
_entry.id   a978ee91411d90e63932e33b1cba1f06
#
_cell.length_a   1.000
_cell.length_b   1.000
_cell.length_c   1.000
_cell.angle_alpha   90.00
_cell.angle_beta   90.00
_cell.angle_gamma   90.00
#
_symmetry.space_group_name_H-M   'P 1'
#
loop_
_entity.id
_entity.type
_entity.pdbx_description
1 polymer ?
#
loop_
_entity_poly.entity_id
_entity_poly.type
_entity_poly.pdbx_seq_one_letter_code
_entity_poly.pdbx_strand_id
1 'polypeptide(L)'
;MPRTSTRLTFAVLATGAGVFSMLQSLIAPALPTVQHALHTSQSTVTWVMTAYLLSASVFTPILGRVGDLIGKKRTLVAVLLAVLAGCLLAALAPSIGVLIVARVVQGVGGALFPLSFGIIRDEFAPSRVPGSISNLSAVIAAGGGVGMVAAGPIVSALDYRWLFWIPVAIVAAATLIAVRYVPESPRRTGGRVNWSGAVLLSGWLVALLLPLSQAGVWGWGSARVVGLFALAAVLFALWLTGEARSRTPLIDLRVMRLPAVWTTNLAALLFGAGMYAIWSFLPGFVQTPSAAGYGFGASVTASGLLMLPMLLAMFVSGVLSGRLEPRLGAKALLVSGAAFGAVALAFLALWHDAQWQIAVVAGLFGFGIGLAFASMANLIVGSVPAEQTGAATGMNANIRTIGGSIGAAVTGVLVTGRLQPSGLPYESGYTHGFTLLAVLCLAAALAALLVPVRRAAGGPAGKAPRAGSGPTAPQLTELVRSLRPVESGDPVGPTPRG
;
A
#
# COMPACT_ATOMS: atom_id res chain seq x y z
N MET A 1 8.66 -16.64 -27.45
CA MET A 1 7.36 -16.21 -26.85
C MET A 1 7.08 -14.78 -27.29
N PRO A 2 5.88 -14.43 -27.74
CA PRO A 2 5.56 -13.07 -28.15
C PRO A 2 5.79 -12.13 -26.95
N ARG A 3 6.54 -11.04 -27.16
CA ARG A 3 6.74 -9.99 -26.14
C ARG A 3 5.36 -9.47 -25.76
N THR A 4 4.87 -9.90 -24.59
CA THR A 4 3.62 -9.36 -24.02
C THR A 4 3.75 -7.85 -23.89
N SER A 5 2.73 -7.14 -24.37
CA SER A 5 2.75 -5.69 -24.37
C SER A 5 2.85 -5.19 -22.93
N THR A 6 3.91 -4.47 -22.58
CA THR A 6 4.12 -3.82 -21.29
C THR A 6 2.89 -2.97 -20.87
N ARG A 7 2.16 -2.44 -21.89
CA ARG A 7 0.90 -1.69 -21.67
C ARG A 7 -0.21 -2.58 -21.10
N LEU A 8 -0.34 -3.81 -21.63
CA LEU A 8 -1.38 -4.74 -21.16
C LEU A 8 -1.06 -5.24 -19.74
N THR A 9 0.21 -5.57 -19.48
CA THR A 9 0.66 -5.92 -18.12
C THR A 9 0.33 -4.78 -17.15
N PHE A 10 0.67 -3.53 -17.49
CA PHE A 10 0.35 -2.38 -16.65
C PHE A 10 -1.16 -2.24 -16.41
N ALA A 11 -1.98 -2.37 -17.45
CA ALA A 11 -3.44 -2.25 -17.35
C ALA A 11 -4.03 -3.28 -16.36
N VAL A 12 -3.57 -4.52 -16.42
CA VAL A 12 -4.01 -5.58 -15.48
C VAL A 12 -3.62 -5.25 -14.05
N LEU A 13 -2.37 -4.85 -13.83
CA LEU A 13 -1.87 -4.48 -12.49
C LEU A 13 -2.65 -3.28 -11.93
N ALA A 14 -2.87 -2.27 -12.77
CA ALA A 14 -3.61 -1.07 -12.42
C ALA A 14 -5.08 -1.38 -12.09
N THR A 15 -5.73 -2.23 -12.91
CA THR A 15 -7.12 -2.65 -12.66
C THR A 15 -7.22 -3.45 -11.36
N GLY A 16 -6.37 -4.46 -11.14
CA GLY A 16 -6.40 -5.26 -9.92
C GLY A 16 -6.16 -4.43 -8.65
N ALA A 17 -5.12 -3.61 -8.66
CA ALA A 17 -4.78 -2.75 -7.54
C ALA A 17 -5.83 -1.64 -7.30
N GLY A 18 -6.36 -1.05 -8.37
CA GLY A 18 -7.40 -0.02 -8.31
C GLY A 18 -8.71 -0.55 -7.75
N VAL A 19 -9.17 -1.72 -8.22
CA VAL A 19 -10.40 -2.35 -7.70
C VAL A 19 -10.25 -2.77 -6.25
N PHE A 20 -9.09 -3.30 -5.84
CA PHE A 20 -8.85 -3.60 -4.44
C PHE A 20 -8.92 -2.34 -3.57
N SER A 21 -8.32 -1.24 -4.02
CA SER A 21 -8.40 0.05 -3.33
C SER A 21 -9.84 0.58 -3.27
N MET A 22 -10.61 0.42 -4.35
CA MET A 22 -12.04 0.75 -4.40
C MET A 22 -12.84 -0.07 -3.39
N LEU A 23 -12.63 -1.38 -3.30
CA LEU A 23 -13.30 -2.26 -2.35
C LEU A 23 -13.06 -1.87 -0.89
N GLN A 24 -11.92 -1.25 -0.60
CA GLN A 24 -11.58 -0.76 0.74
C GLN A 24 -12.51 0.35 1.20
N SER A 25 -12.87 1.28 0.31
CA SER A 25 -13.65 2.48 0.63
C SER A 25 -15.13 2.39 0.29
N LEU A 26 -15.49 1.50 -0.65
CA LEU A 26 -16.85 1.39 -1.21
C LEU A 26 -17.90 1.05 -0.16
N ILE A 27 -17.56 0.25 0.85
CA ILE A 27 -18.51 -0.24 1.84
C ILE A 27 -18.81 0.77 2.95
N ALA A 28 -17.89 1.70 3.23
CA ALA A 28 -18.01 2.60 4.38
C ALA A 28 -19.29 3.45 4.37
N PRO A 29 -19.65 4.12 3.26
CA PRO A 29 -20.91 4.88 3.18
C PRO A 29 -22.15 4.00 3.19
N ALA A 30 -22.01 2.72 2.81
CA ALA A 30 -23.12 1.75 2.72
C ALA A 30 -23.38 0.96 4.02
N LEU A 31 -22.53 1.13 5.05
CA LEU A 31 -22.69 0.38 6.31
C LEU A 31 -24.08 0.48 6.93
N PRO A 32 -24.75 1.66 7.00
CA PRO A 32 -26.12 1.74 7.53
C PRO A 32 -27.12 0.91 6.72
N THR A 33 -27.01 0.94 5.40
CA THR A 33 -27.88 0.13 4.51
C THR A 33 -27.66 -1.36 4.71
N VAL A 34 -26.39 -1.80 4.83
CA VAL A 34 -26.02 -3.19 5.13
C VAL A 34 -26.54 -3.61 6.50
N GLN A 35 -26.44 -2.74 7.50
CA GLN A 35 -26.95 -2.97 8.85
C GLN A 35 -28.46 -3.25 8.83
N HIS A 36 -29.23 -2.42 8.13
CA HIS A 36 -30.68 -2.60 7.99
C HIS A 36 -31.02 -3.85 7.18
N ALA A 37 -30.36 -4.06 6.05
CA ALA A 37 -30.64 -5.20 5.16
C ALA A 37 -30.33 -6.56 5.78
N LEU A 38 -29.31 -6.65 6.66
CA LEU A 38 -28.91 -7.88 7.33
C LEU A 38 -29.38 -7.96 8.79
N HIS A 39 -30.26 -7.04 9.23
CA HIS A 39 -30.86 -6.99 10.57
C HIS A 39 -29.82 -7.16 11.70
N THR A 40 -28.74 -6.38 11.65
CA THR A 40 -27.62 -6.50 12.58
C THR A 40 -27.42 -5.24 13.43
N SER A 41 -26.56 -5.33 14.45
CA SER A 41 -26.21 -4.17 15.30
C SER A 41 -25.12 -3.31 14.66
N GLN A 42 -25.07 -2.03 15.07
CA GLN A 42 -24.02 -1.11 14.67
C GLN A 42 -22.62 -1.64 15.01
N SER A 43 -22.44 -2.26 16.17
CA SER A 43 -21.16 -2.84 16.59
C SER A 43 -20.77 -4.04 15.73
N THR A 44 -21.73 -4.82 15.24
CA THR A 44 -21.45 -5.98 14.39
C THR A 44 -21.14 -5.55 12.96
N VAL A 45 -21.87 -4.57 12.40
CA VAL A 45 -21.61 -4.12 11.02
C VAL A 45 -20.25 -3.47 10.84
N THR A 46 -19.69 -2.85 11.88
CA THR A 46 -18.31 -2.29 11.81
C THR A 46 -17.24 -3.36 11.59
N TRP A 47 -17.50 -4.61 11.97
CA TRP A 47 -16.61 -5.74 11.68
C TRP A 47 -16.39 -5.99 10.19
N VAL A 48 -17.33 -5.58 9.34
CA VAL A 48 -17.18 -5.66 7.88
C VAL A 48 -15.96 -4.88 7.39
N MET A 49 -15.67 -3.72 8.00
CA MET A 49 -14.48 -2.93 7.71
C MET A 49 -13.25 -3.45 8.45
N THR A 50 -13.39 -3.70 9.75
CA THR A 50 -12.28 -4.15 10.60
C THR A 50 -11.68 -5.47 10.08
N ALA A 51 -12.51 -6.45 9.74
CA ALA A 51 -12.04 -7.74 9.21
C ALA A 51 -11.25 -7.61 7.91
N TYR A 52 -11.71 -6.75 7.01
CA TYR A 52 -11.00 -6.45 5.77
C TYR A 52 -9.62 -5.82 6.02
N LEU A 53 -9.56 -4.78 6.87
CA LEU A 53 -8.32 -4.06 7.16
C LEU A 53 -7.30 -4.95 7.89
N LEU A 54 -7.75 -5.75 8.86
CA LEU A 54 -6.90 -6.70 9.57
C LEU A 54 -6.33 -7.74 8.60
N SER A 55 -7.20 -8.34 7.78
CA SER A 55 -6.78 -9.31 6.77
C SER A 55 -5.78 -8.69 5.78
N ALA A 56 -6.07 -7.50 5.25
CA ALA A 56 -5.16 -6.80 4.35
C ALA A 56 -3.80 -6.55 5.00
N SER A 57 -3.78 -6.09 6.25
CA SER A 57 -2.54 -5.83 6.99
C SER A 57 -1.69 -7.09 7.20
N VAL A 58 -2.34 -8.22 7.45
CA VAL A 58 -1.67 -9.51 7.63
C VAL A 58 -1.11 -10.04 6.30
N PHE A 59 -1.95 -10.10 5.27
CA PHE A 59 -1.58 -10.79 4.02
C PHE A 59 -0.68 -9.96 3.10
N THR A 60 -0.71 -8.63 3.20
CA THR A 60 0.09 -7.75 2.33
C THR A 60 1.59 -8.07 2.38
N PRO A 61 2.28 -8.04 3.54
CA PRO A 61 3.71 -8.34 3.60
C PRO A 61 4.02 -9.82 3.37
N ILE A 62 3.15 -10.73 3.85
CA ILE A 62 3.34 -12.18 3.71
C ILE A 62 3.31 -12.58 2.24
N LEU A 63 2.26 -12.19 1.52
CA LEU A 63 2.10 -12.55 0.11
C LEU A 63 3.02 -11.73 -0.80
N GLY A 64 3.44 -10.53 -0.40
CA GLY A 64 4.53 -9.82 -1.03
C GLY A 64 5.81 -10.66 -1.02
N ARG A 65 6.17 -11.23 0.14
CA ARG A 65 7.32 -12.13 0.28
C ARG A 65 7.15 -13.45 -0.45
N VAL A 66 5.95 -14.04 -0.38
CA VAL A 66 5.61 -15.27 -1.12
C VAL A 66 5.83 -15.04 -2.62
N GLY A 67 5.39 -13.90 -3.15
CA GLY A 67 5.63 -13.52 -4.55
C GLY A 67 7.11 -13.42 -4.91
N ASP A 68 7.93 -12.88 -4.03
CA ASP A 68 9.38 -12.80 -4.23
C ASP A 68 10.05 -14.19 -4.23
N LEU A 69 9.51 -15.18 -3.48
CA LEU A 69 10.06 -16.54 -3.37
C LEU A 69 9.60 -17.48 -4.48
N ILE A 70 8.30 -17.58 -4.72
CA ILE A 70 7.73 -18.62 -5.62
C ILE A 70 7.33 -18.10 -7.00
N GLY A 71 7.26 -16.76 -7.16
CA GLY A 71 6.92 -16.10 -8.42
C GLY A 71 5.77 -15.12 -8.30
N LYS A 72 6.01 -13.91 -8.80
CA LYS A 72 5.08 -12.78 -8.63
C LYS A 72 3.78 -12.95 -9.42
N LYS A 73 3.83 -13.49 -10.66
CA LYS A 73 2.63 -13.79 -11.46
C LYS A 73 1.75 -14.84 -10.77
N ARG A 74 2.32 -15.94 -10.34
CA ARG A 74 1.56 -17.02 -9.69
C ARG A 74 0.84 -16.51 -8.45
N THR A 75 1.55 -15.76 -7.63
CA THR A 75 0.98 -15.15 -6.43
C THR A 75 -0.07 -14.11 -6.77
N LEU A 76 0.15 -13.27 -7.80
CA LEU A 76 -0.82 -12.27 -8.28
C LEU A 76 -2.14 -12.94 -8.70
N VAL A 77 -2.07 -14.01 -9.50
CA VAL A 77 -3.26 -14.76 -9.96
C VAL A 77 -3.99 -15.40 -8.78
N ALA A 78 -3.27 -16.02 -7.85
CA ALA A 78 -3.88 -16.60 -6.65
C ALA A 78 -4.59 -15.54 -5.80
N VAL A 79 -3.99 -14.35 -5.64
CA VAL A 79 -4.58 -13.22 -4.92
C VAL A 79 -5.82 -12.69 -5.65
N LEU A 80 -5.77 -12.52 -6.97
CA LEU A 80 -6.93 -12.09 -7.76
C LEU A 80 -8.09 -13.11 -7.66
N LEU A 81 -7.80 -14.41 -7.69
CA LEU A 81 -8.80 -15.46 -7.50
C LEU A 81 -9.40 -15.41 -6.09
N ALA A 82 -8.59 -15.17 -5.06
CA ALA A 82 -9.09 -15.00 -3.69
C ALA A 82 -9.99 -13.77 -3.58
N VAL A 83 -9.60 -12.63 -4.15
CA VAL A 83 -10.44 -11.41 -4.18
C VAL A 83 -11.75 -11.68 -4.93
N LEU A 84 -11.70 -12.37 -6.06
CA LEU A 84 -12.90 -12.75 -6.85
C LEU A 84 -13.83 -13.62 -6.02
N ALA A 85 -13.31 -14.67 -5.37
CA ALA A 85 -14.09 -15.53 -4.49
C ALA A 85 -14.69 -14.76 -3.31
N GLY A 86 -13.92 -13.85 -2.71
CA GLY A 86 -14.42 -12.97 -1.65
C GLY A 86 -15.51 -12.02 -2.12
N CYS A 87 -15.42 -11.47 -3.34
CA CYS A 87 -16.47 -10.63 -3.92
C CYS A 87 -17.75 -11.42 -4.21
N LEU A 88 -17.62 -12.62 -4.77
CA LEU A 88 -18.76 -13.53 -5.00
C LEU A 88 -19.45 -13.91 -3.68
N LEU A 89 -18.66 -14.28 -2.67
CA LEU A 89 -19.17 -14.62 -1.35
C LEU A 89 -19.89 -13.43 -0.70
N ALA A 90 -19.36 -12.22 -0.84
CA ALA A 90 -19.97 -11.00 -0.32
C ALA A 90 -21.28 -10.64 -1.06
N ALA A 91 -21.31 -10.76 -2.39
CA ALA A 91 -22.49 -10.49 -3.22
C ALA A 91 -23.64 -11.45 -2.90
N LEU A 92 -23.31 -12.69 -2.55
CA LEU A 92 -24.28 -13.74 -2.23
C LEU A 92 -24.54 -13.89 -0.73
N ALA A 93 -23.93 -13.05 0.13
CA ALA A 93 -24.00 -13.21 1.59
C ALA A 93 -25.43 -13.14 2.12
N PRO A 94 -25.93 -14.21 2.77
CA PRO A 94 -27.25 -14.23 3.37
C PRO A 94 -27.27 -13.64 4.79
N SER A 95 -26.11 -13.47 5.41
CA SER A 95 -25.96 -12.98 6.78
C SER A 95 -24.71 -12.14 6.94
N ILE A 96 -24.69 -11.34 8.02
CA ILE A 96 -23.53 -10.50 8.35
C ILE A 96 -22.27 -11.35 8.62
N GLY A 97 -22.38 -12.54 9.20
CA GLY A 97 -21.26 -13.43 9.46
C GLY A 97 -20.58 -13.87 8.15
N VAL A 98 -21.37 -14.27 7.14
CA VAL A 98 -20.84 -14.61 5.81
C VAL A 98 -20.20 -13.40 5.14
N LEU A 99 -20.78 -12.21 5.27
CA LEU A 99 -20.20 -10.97 4.74
C LEU A 99 -18.86 -10.65 5.41
N ILE A 100 -18.74 -10.82 6.74
CA ILE A 100 -17.46 -10.62 7.45
C ILE A 100 -16.40 -11.63 6.96
N VAL A 101 -16.73 -12.90 6.79
CA VAL A 101 -15.81 -13.90 6.22
C VAL A 101 -15.39 -13.51 4.80
N ALA A 102 -16.34 -13.09 3.98
CA ALA A 102 -16.05 -12.59 2.62
C ALA A 102 -15.06 -11.42 2.65
N ARG A 103 -15.19 -10.50 3.60
CA ARG A 103 -14.28 -9.36 3.80
C ARG A 103 -12.87 -9.80 4.22
N VAL A 104 -12.76 -10.85 5.05
CA VAL A 104 -11.45 -11.45 5.37
C VAL A 104 -10.79 -12.00 4.10
N VAL A 105 -11.54 -12.72 3.26
CA VAL A 105 -11.02 -13.25 2.00
C VAL A 105 -10.61 -12.14 1.03
N GLN A 106 -11.44 -11.09 0.90
CA GLN A 106 -11.12 -9.92 0.06
C GLN A 106 -9.85 -9.20 0.54
N GLY A 107 -9.59 -9.14 1.86
CA GLY A 107 -8.41 -8.49 2.42
C GLY A 107 -7.08 -9.08 1.93
N VAL A 108 -7.06 -10.34 1.49
CA VAL A 108 -5.90 -10.96 0.82
C VAL A 108 -5.41 -10.11 -0.36
N GLY A 109 -6.31 -9.37 -0.99
CA GLY A 109 -6.01 -8.45 -2.10
C GLY A 109 -5.04 -7.32 -1.77
N GLY A 110 -4.74 -7.05 -0.48
CA GLY A 110 -3.70 -6.09 -0.08
C GLY A 110 -2.34 -6.38 -0.70
N ALA A 111 -2.07 -7.65 -1.00
CA ALA A 111 -0.86 -8.07 -1.68
C ALA A 111 -0.77 -7.62 -3.16
N LEU A 112 -1.87 -7.18 -3.78
CA LEU A 112 -1.85 -6.67 -5.15
C LEU A 112 -0.91 -5.46 -5.30
N PHE A 113 -0.78 -4.62 -4.27
CA PHE A 113 0.12 -3.47 -4.31
C PHE A 113 1.59 -3.88 -4.41
N PRO A 114 2.17 -4.61 -3.43
CA PRO A 114 3.57 -4.99 -3.48
C PRO A 114 3.90 -5.92 -4.66
N LEU A 115 3.01 -6.82 -5.03
CA LEU A 115 3.19 -7.69 -6.20
C LEU A 115 3.26 -6.89 -7.49
N SER A 116 2.37 -5.89 -7.66
CA SER A 116 2.36 -5.02 -8.84
C SER A 116 3.63 -4.19 -8.94
N PHE A 117 4.11 -3.59 -7.84
CA PHE A 117 5.38 -2.87 -7.81
C PHE A 117 6.56 -3.78 -8.16
N GLY A 118 6.55 -5.01 -7.65
CA GLY A 118 7.57 -6.01 -7.96
C GLY A 118 7.57 -6.41 -9.43
N ILE A 119 6.40 -6.65 -10.04
CA ILE A 119 6.27 -6.99 -11.47
C ILE A 119 6.71 -5.83 -12.36
N ILE A 120 6.32 -4.59 -12.03
CA ILE A 120 6.77 -3.39 -12.76
C ILE A 120 8.29 -3.31 -12.74
N ARG A 121 8.92 -3.54 -11.58
CA ARG A 121 10.37 -3.49 -11.45
C ARG A 121 11.10 -4.56 -12.26
N ASP A 122 10.51 -5.75 -12.38
CA ASP A 122 11.13 -6.88 -13.08
C ASP A 122 10.96 -6.82 -14.60
N GLU A 123 9.79 -6.35 -15.06
CA GLU A 123 9.37 -6.46 -16.47
C GLU A 123 9.54 -5.18 -17.28
N PHE A 124 9.65 -4.02 -16.60
CA PHE A 124 9.71 -2.72 -17.28
C PHE A 124 11.16 -2.26 -17.42
N ALA A 125 11.44 -1.51 -18.50
CA ALA A 125 12.75 -0.87 -18.67
C ALA A 125 13.08 0.02 -17.46
N PRO A 126 14.31 0.00 -16.94
CA PRO A 126 14.69 0.74 -15.72
C PRO A 126 14.30 2.21 -15.75
N SER A 127 14.39 2.87 -16.92
CA SER A 127 14.00 4.27 -17.10
C SER A 127 12.48 4.51 -16.98
N ARG A 128 11.65 3.48 -17.15
CA ARG A 128 10.19 3.57 -17.06
C ARG A 128 9.63 3.13 -15.70
N VAL A 129 10.43 2.46 -14.88
CA VAL A 129 9.99 1.93 -13.57
C VAL A 129 9.45 3.04 -12.67
N PRO A 130 10.14 4.18 -12.43
CA PRO A 130 9.63 5.20 -11.53
C PRO A 130 8.28 5.77 -11.99
N GLY A 131 8.17 6.13 -13.28
CA GLY A 131 6.91 6.65 -13.83
C GLY A 131 5.76 5.64 -13.78
N SER A 132 6.05 4.35 -14.00
CA SER A 132 5.03 3.30 -13.91
C SER A 132 4.57 3.07 -12.47
N ILE A 133 5.48 3.11 -11.49
CA ILE A 133 5.14 3.04 -10.07
C ILE A 133 4.28 4.23 -9.67
N SER A 134 4.64 5.45 -10.09
CA SER A 134 3.85 6.66 -9.82
C SER A 134 2.45 6.58 -10.43
N ASN A 135 2.32 6.14 -11.68
CA ASN A 135 1.02 5.97 -12.32
C ASN A 135 0.18 4.89 -11.63
N LEU A 136 0.79 3.77 -11.22
CA LEU A 136 0.08 2.74 -10.45
C LEU A 136 -0.38 3.28 -9.10
N SER A 137 0.48 4.01 -8.39
CA SER A 137 0.14 4.65 -7.12
C SER A 137 -1.00 5.65 -7.26
N ALA A 138 -1.05 6.41 -8.38
CA ALA A 138 -2.16 7.29 -8.71
C ALA A 138 -3.48 6.52 -8.91
N VAL A 139 -3.44 5.37 -9.58
CA VAL A 139 -4.62 4.51 -9.78
C VAL A 139 -5.08 3.91 -8.46
N ILE A 140 -4.17 3.45 -7.61
CA ILE A 140 -4.48 2.94 -6.26
C ILE A 140 -5.18 4.04 -5.45
N ALA A 141 -4.62 5.24 -5.45
CA ALA A 141 -5.16 6.38 -4.73
C ALA A 141 -6.55 6.75 -5.24
N ALA A 142 -6.71 6.90 -6.57
CA ALA A 142 -7.99 7.19 -7.20
C ALA A 142 -9.03 6.10 -6.95
N GLY A 143 -8.62 4.83 -6.96
CA GLY A 143 -9.52 3.69 -6.69
C GLY A 143 -10.21 3.82 -5.34
N GLY A 144 -9.45 4.18 -4.29
CA GLY A 144 -10.01 4.42 -2.95
C GLY A 144 -11.08 5.50 -2.95
N GLY A 145 -10.85 6.56 -3.67
CA GLY A 145 -11.82 7.63 -3.70
C GLY A 145 -13.01 7.36 -4.61
N VAL A 146 -12.81 6.74 -5.77
CA VAL A 146 -13.92 6.31 -6.63
C VAL A 146 -14.88 5.43 -5.85
N GLY A 147 -14.36 4.52 -5.02
CA GLY A 147 -15.20 3.69 -4.15
C GLY A 147 -16.09 4.52 -3.22
N MET A 148 -15.53 5.52 -2.56
CA MET A 148 -16.29 6.37 -1.63
C MET A 148 -17.42 7.13 -2.33
N VAL A 149 -17.16 7.70 -3.52
CA VAL A 149 -18.13 8.47 -4.28
C VAL A 149 -19.18 7.58 -4.95
N ALA A 150 -18.77 6.42 -5.48
CA ALA A 150 -19.66 5.51 -6.19
C ALA A 150 -20.64 4.75 -5.28
N ALA A 151 -20.32 4.60 -4.00
CA ALA A 151 -21.15 3.83 -3.08
C ALA A 151 -22.59 4.35 -2.98
N GLY A 152 -22.76 5.66 -2.80
CA GLY A 152 -24.09 6.29 -2.68
C GLY A 152 -24.99 6.02 -3.89
N PRO A 153 -24.59 6.42 -5.11
CA PRO A 153 -25.35 6.15 -6.34
C PRO A 153 -25.65 4.66 -6.55
N ILE A 154 -24.69 3.77 -6.32
CA ILE A 154 -24.91 2.32 -6.48
C ILE A 154 -26.00 1.81 -5.55
N VAL A 155 -25.93 2.18 -4.25
CA VAL A 155 -26.89 1.71 -3.27
C VAL A 155 -28.27 2.33 -3.47
N SER A 156 -28.34 3.58 -3.94
CA SER A 156 -29.62 4.26 -4.19
C SER A 156 -30.33 3.79 -5.47
N ALA A 157 -29.59 3.43 -6.52
CA ALA A 157 -30.14 3.00 -7.79
C ALA A 157 -30.36 1.49 -7.90
N LEU A 158 -29.58 0.71 -7.16
CA LEU A 158 -29.57 -0.76 -7.21
C LEU A 158 -29.78 -1.32 -5.80
N ASP A 159 -28.96 -2.31 -5.38
CA ASP A 159 -28.92 -2.85 -4.03
C ASP A 159 -27.45 -2.82 -3.54
N TYR A 160 -27.25 -2.86 -2.20
CA TYR A 160 -25.89 -2.88 -1.62
C TYR A 160 -25.03 -4.05 -2.16
N ARG A 161 -25.63 -5.15 -2.60
CA ARG A 161 -24.93 -6.30 -3.20
C ARG A 161 -24.19 -5.95 -4.48
N TRP A 162 -24.62 -4.92 -5.21
CA TRP A 162 -23.93 -4.43 -6.40
C TRP A 162 -22.60 -3.77 -6.09
N LEU A 163 -22.36 -3.36 -4.85
CA LEU A 163 -21.04 -2.95 -4.37
C LEU A 163 -20.00 -4.09 -4.49
N PHE A 164 -20.46 -5.34 -4.62
CA PHE A 164 -19.63 -6.52 -4.79
C PHE A 164 -19.74 -7.13 -6.20
N TRP A 165 -20.95 -7.10 -6.83
CA TRP A 165 -21.13 -7.63 -8.18
C TRP A 165 -20.32 -6.85 -9.24
N ILE A 166 -20.22 -5.54 -9.14
CA ILE A 166 -19.41 -4.71 -10.06
C ILE A 166 -17.94 -5.13 -9.95
N PRO A 167 -17.31 -5.18 -8.76
CA PRO A 167 -15.96 -5.72 -8.60
C PRO A 167 -15.78 -7.15 -9.09
N VAL A 168 -16.77 -8.05 -8.94
CA VAL A 168 -16.71 -9.42 -9.48
C VAL A 168 -16.42 -9.40 -10.98
N ALA A 169 -17.17 -8.62 -11.75
CA ALA A 169 -16.98 -8.54 -13.19
C ALA A 169 -15.58 -8.02 -13.56
N ILE A 170 -15.14 -6.96 -12.89
CA ILE A 170 -13.85 -6.33 -13.18
C ILE A 170 -12.68 -7.23 -12.76
N VAL A 171 -12.74 -7.85 -11.58
CA VAL A 171 -11.67 -8.75 -11.08
C VAL A 171 -11.62 -10.03 -11.91
N ALA A 172 -12.77 -10.60 -12.32
CA ALA A 172 -12.82 -11.75 -13.21
C ALA A 172 -12.11 -11.46 -14.54
N ALA A 173 -12.42 -10.33 -15.18
CA ALA A 173 -11.76 -9.91 -16.41
C ALA A 173 -10.26 -9.69 -16.19
N ALA A 174 -9.85 -8.99 -15.10
CA ALA A 174 -8.45 -8.79 -14.77
C ALA A 174 -7.72 -10.11 -14.53
N THR A 175 -8.37 -11.08 -13.87
CA THR A 175 -7.80 -12.42 -13.62
C THR A 175 -7.55 -13.18 -14.92
N LEU A 176 -8.53 -13.21 -15.82
CA LEU A 176 -8.40 -13.87 -17.13
C LEU A 176 -7.24 -13.27 -17.94
N ILE A 177 -7.16 -11.95 -17.98
CA ILE A 177 -6.09 -11.26 -18.68
C ILE A 177 -4.74 -11.50 -17.97
N ALA A 178 -4.69 -11.52 -16.63
CA ALA A 178 -3.48 -11.81 -15.87
C ALA A 178 -2.94 -13.20 -16.18
N VAL A 179 -3.79 -14.21 -16.16
CA VAL A 179 -3.40 -15.61 -16.46
C VAL A 179 -2.75 -15.69 -17.85
N ARG A 180 -3.36 -15.03 -18.85
CA ARG A 180 -2.95 -15.17 -20.25
C ARG A 180 -1.76 -14.31 -20.63
N TYR A 181 -1.64 -13.10 -20.08
CA TYR A 181 -0.75 -12.07 -20.62
C TYR A 181 0.32 -11.56 -19.64
N VAL A 182 0.17 -11.70 -18.34
CA VAL A 182 1.24 -11.29 -17.41
C VAL A 182 2.38 -12.29 -17.49
N PRO A 183 3.63 -11.88 -17.76
CA PRO A 183 4.76 -12.79 -17.76
C PRO A 183 5.12 -13.23 -16.33
N GLU A 184 5.71 -14.40 -16.18
CA GLU A 184 6.28 -14.80 -14.89
C GLU A 184 7.62 -14.10 -14.68
N SER A 185 7.82 -13.55 -13.50
CA SER A 185 9.05 -12.86 -13.14
C SER A 185 10.24 -13.83 -13.15
N PRO A 186 11.33 -13.51 -13.87
CA PRO A 186 12.50 -14.38 -13.95
C PRO A 186 13.29 -14.43 -12.64
N ARG A 187 13.10 -13.42 -11.79
CA ARG A 187 13.83 -13.29 -10.53
C ARG A 187 13.03 -13.92 -9.38
N ARG A 188 13.57 -15.01 -8.86
CA ARG A 188 13.05 -15.70 -7.67
C ARG A 188 14.19 -15.89 -6.69
N THR A 189 13.96 -15.57 -5.44
CA THR A 189 14.99 -15.74 -4.40
C THR A 189 15.25 -17.22 -4.08
N GLY A 190 14.30 -18.09 -4.38
CA GLY A 190 14.33 -19.47 -3.88
C GLY A 190 14.20 -19.51 -2.36
N GLY A 191 13.95 -20.67 -1.79
CA GLY A 191 13.89 -20.84 -0.34
C GLY A 191 12.50 -21.18 0.17
N ARG A 192 12.38 -21.26 1.50
CA ARG A 192 11.12 -21.60 2.21
C ARG A 192 10.55 -20.36 2.86
N VAL A 193 9.23 -20.29 2.89
CA VAL A 193 8.51 -19.26 3.67
C VAL A 193 8.74 -19.52 5.15
N ASN A 194 9.16 -18.50 5.89
CA ASN A 194 9.24 -18.55 7.35
C ASN A 194 7.84 -18.43 7.95
N TRP A 195 7.16 -19.56 8.11
CA TRP A 195 5.79 -19.59 8.64
C TRP A 195 5.71 -19.15 10.10
N SER A 196 6.73 -19.41 10.91
CA SER A 196 6.76 -18.90 12.29
C SER A 196 6.84 -17.38 12.32
N GLY A 197 7.68 -16.79 11.46
CA GLY A 197 7.73 -15.33 11.27
C GLY A 197 6.40 -14.77 10.77
N ALA A 198 5.72 -15.48 9.85
CA ALA A 198 4.41 -15.07 9.34
C ALA A 198 3.31 -15.10 10.42
N VAL A 199 3.27 -16.14 11.24
CA VAL A 199 2.31 -16.27 12.36
C VAL A 199 2.54 -15.18 13.41
N LEU A 200 3.80 -14.94 13.81
CA LEU A 200 4.13 -13.89 14.78
C LEU A 200 3.81 -12.50 14.22
N LEU A 201 4.13 -12.25 12.92
CA LEU A 201 3.77 -11.01 12.23
C LEU A 201 2.26 -10.80 12.25
N SER A 202 1.50 -11.82 11.90
CA SER A 202 0.03 -11.78 11.91
C SER A 202 -0.52 -11.51 13.30
N GLY A 203 0.01 -12.23 14.29
CA GLY A 203 -0.43 -12.15 15.68
C GLY A 203 -0.25 -10.74 16.25
N TRP A 204 0.94 -10.14 16.12
CA TRP A 204 1.17 -8.80 16.67
C TRP A 204 0.41 -7.72 15.91
N LEU A 205 0.24 -7.86 14.57
CA LEU A 205 -0.55 -6.92 13.80
C LEU A 205 -2.03 -6.94 14.20
N VAL A 206 -2.62 -8.13 14.35
CA VAL A 206 -4.01 -8.27 14.81
C VAL A 206 -4.14 -7.75 16.24
N ALA A 207 -3.23 -8.13 17.15
CA ALA A 207 -3.25 -7.69 18.53
C ALA A 207 -3.04 -6.17 18.69
N LEU A 208 -2.40 -5.50 17.74
CA LEU A 208 -2.24 -4.04 17.70
C LEU A 208 -3.44 -3.34 17.05
N LEU A 209 -3.84 -3.78 15.85
CA LEU A 209 -4.82 -3.05 15.04
C LEU A 209 -6.26 -3.26 15.52
N LEU A 210 -6.54 -4.44 16.10
CA LEU A 210 -7.87 -4.74 16.60
C LEU A 210 -8.30 -3.81 17.75
N PRO A 211 -7.52 -3.63 18.83
CA PRO A 211 -7.88 -2.68 19.85
C PRO A 211 -7.91 -1.24 19.34
N LEU A 212 -7.01 -0.83 18.44
CA LEU A 212 -7.06 0.51 17.84
C LEU A 212 -8.38 0.77 17.11
N SER A 213 -8.95 -0.24 16.44
CA SER A 213 -10.23 -0.10 15.74
C SER A 213 -11.45 -0.20 16.64
N GLN A 214 -11.36 -0.89 17.78
CA GLN A 214 -12.50 -1.23 18.64
C GLN A 214 -12.47 -0.54 20.01
N ALA A 215 -11.41 0.19 20.35
CA ALA A 215 -11.27 0.82 21.66
C ALA A 215 -12.39 1.83 21.99
N GLY A 216 -12.96 2.48 20.96
CA GLY A 216 -14.12 3.37 21.13
C GLY A 216 -15.36 2.64 21.61
N VAL A 217 -15.54 1.36 21.23
CA VAL A 217 -16.68 0.53 21.64
C VAL A 217 -16.39 -0.24 22.92
N TRP A 218 -15.18 -0.79 23.06
CA TRP A 218 -14.81 -1.62 24.22
C TRP A 218 -14.36 -0.83 25.44
N GLY A 219 -14.03 0.46 25.25
CA GLY A 219 -13.43 1.33 26.25
C GLY A 219 -11.90 1.18 26.29
N TRP A 220 -11.19 2.31 26.21
CA TRP A 220 -9.73 2.37 26.20
C TRP A 220 -9.07 1.72 27.43
N GLY A 221 -9.69 1.82 28.60
CA GLY A 221 -9.22 1.22 29.86
C GLY A 221 -9.68 -0.21 30.09
N SER A 222 -10.39 -0.83 29.17
CA SER A 222 -10.87 -2.20 29.34
C SER A 222 -9.73 -3.20 29.36
N ALA A 223 -9.85 -4.27 30.15
CA ALA A 223 -8.87 -5.33 30.23
C ALA A 223 -8.61 -5.99 28.84
N ARG A 224 -9.60 -5.99 27.95
CA ARG A 224 -9.45 -6.49 26.57
C ARG A 224 -8.49 -5.60 25.77
N VAL A 225 -8.68 -4.29 25.79
CA VAL A 225 -7.85 -3.34 25.04
C VAL A 225 -6.44 -3.32 25.58
N VAL A 226 -6.27 -3.19 26.89
CA VAL A 226 -4.95 -3.18 27.56
C VAL A 226 -4.25 -4.53 27.34
N GLY A 227 -4.94 -5.65 27.52
CA GLY A 227 -4.38 -6.98 27.32
C GLY A 227 -3.93 -7.24 25.88
N LEU A 228 -4.72 -6.76 24.88
CA LEU A 228 -4.33 -6.88 23.46
C LEU A 228 -3.11 -6.02 23.13
N PHE A 229 -2.97 -4.80 23.67
CA PHE A 229 -1.75 -4.01 23.49
C PHE A 229 -0.54 -4.65 24.14
N ALA A 230 -0.68 -5.20 25.35
CA ALA A 230 0.39 -5.95 25.99
C ALA A 230 0.79 -7.19 25.17
N LEU A 231 -0.20 -7.95 24.67
CA LEU A 231 0.04 -9.08 23.78
C LEU A 231 0.74 -8.64 22.49
N ALA A 232 0.33 -7.53 21.89
CA ALA A 232 0.95 -6.98 20.68
C ALA A 232 2.43 -6.66 20.94
N ALA A 233 2.77 -6.05 22.07
CA ALA A 233 4.15 -5.75 22.45
C ALA A 233 4.99 -7.01 22.62
N VAL A 234 4.46 -8.03 23.29
CA VAL A 234 5.14 -9.32 23.47
C VAL A 234 5.34 -10.04 22.13
N LEU A 235 4.29 -10.15 21.31
CA LEU A 235 4.39 -10.80 20.00
C LEU A 235 5.31 -10.04 19.04
N PHE A 236 5.33 -8.72 19.10
CA PHE A 236 6.26 -7.89 18.31
C PHE A 236 7.72 -8.15 18.72
N ALA A 237 8.01 -8.21 20.04
CA ALA A 237 9.35 -8.53 20.53
C ALA A 237 9.79 -9.94 20.11
N LEU A 238 8.88 -10.92 20.20
CA LEU A 238 9.14 -12.30 19.75
C LEU A 238 9.36 -12.36 18.25
N TRP A 239 8.54 -11.64 17.46
CA TRP A 239 8.71 -11.55 16.02
C TRP A 239 10.07 -10.92 15.66
N LEU A 240 10.41 -9.80 16.27
CA LEU A 240 11.66 -9.08 16.00
C LEU A 240 12.89 -9.94 16.31
N THR A 241 12.87 -10.63 17.45
CA THR A 241 13.97 -11.52 17.85
C THR A 241 14.03 -12.78 16.98
N GLY A 242 12.88 -13.33 16.59
CA GLY A 242 12.79 -14.46 15.67
C GLY A 242 13.32 -14.13 14.27
N GLU A 243 12.90 -13.00 13.68
CA GLU A 243 13.40 -12.54 12.39
C GLU A 243 14.90 -12.21 12.42
N ALA A 244 15.37 -11.58 13.51
CA ALA A 244 16.80 -11.25 13.67
C ALA A 244 17.71 -12.49 13.70
N ARG A 245 17.20 -13.62 14.20
CA ARG A 245 17.95 -14.90 14.31
C ARG A 245 17.69 -15.85 13.15
N SER A 246 16.68 -15.59 12.32
CA SER A 246 16.29 -16.48 11.22
C SER A 246 17.31 -16.45 10.09
N ARG A 247 17.65 -17.63 9.57
CA ARG A 247 18.46 -17.76 8.33
C ARG A 247 17.65 -17.42 7.07
N THR A 248 16.34 -17.55 7.14
CA THR A 248 15.40 -17.26 6.04
C THR A 248 14.30 -16.33 6.55
N PRO A 249 14.61 -15.06 6.88
CA PRO A 249 13.62 -14.17 7.45
C PRO A 249 12.49 -13.87 6.46
N LEU A 250 11.27 -13.73 6.98
CA LEU A 250 10.14 -13.26 6.19
C LEU A 250 10.37 -11.82 5.74
N ILE A 251 10.82 -10.99 6.67
CA ILE A 251 11.21 -9.61 6.44
C ILE A 251 12.64 -9.42 6.90
N ASP A 252 13.52 -9.10 5.96
CA ASP A 252 14.92 -8.86 6.28
C ASP A 252 15.09 -7.53 7.04
N LEU A 253 15.36 -7.63 8.33
CA LEU A 253 15.56 -6.46 9.20
C LEU A 253 16.76 -5.61 8.79
N ARG A 254 17.74 -6.18 8.06
CA ARG A 254 18.88 -5.40 7.54
C ARG A 254 18.39 -4.42 6.48
N VAL A 255 17.47 -4.85 5.62
CA VAL A 255 16.84 -3.98 4.62
C VAL A 255 15.97 -2.93 5.29
N MET A 256 15.23 -3.30 6.34
CA MET A 256 14.42 -2.33 7.09
C MET A 256 15.26 -1.25 7.79
N ARG A 257 16.50 -1.56 8.14
CA ARG A 257 17.45 -0.61 8.75
C ARG A 257 18.18 0.29 7.74
N LEU A 258 18.04 0.06 6.43
CA LEU A 258 18.62 0.96 5.43
C LEU A 258 18.09 2.38 5.65
N PRO A 259 18.96 3.42 5.67
CA PRO A 259 18.53 4.79 5.97
C PRO A 259 17.36 5.26 5.11
N ALA A 260 17.37 4.97 3.79
CA ALA A 260 16.28 5.33 2.91
C ALA A 260 14.97 4.58 3.21
N VAL A 261 15.04 3.35 3.72
CA VAL A 261 13.86 2.53 4.02
C VAL A 261 13.23 2.96 5.34
N TRP A 262 14.01 3.04 6.45
CA TRP A 262 13.41 3.38 7.74
C TRP A 262 12.89 4.82 7.78
N THR A 263 13.57 5.78 7.15
CA THR A 263 13.11 7.17 7.08
C THR A 263 11.84 7.31 6.24
N THR A 264 11.76 6.60 5.11
CA THR A 264 10.54 6.55 4.30
C THR A 264 9.40 5.87 5.07
N ASN A 265 9.68 4.82 5.84
CA ASN A 265 8.69 4.15 6.69
C ASN A 265 8.20 5.04 7.83
N LEU A 266 9.09 5.82 8.44
CA LEU A 266 8.71 6.82 9.45
C LEU A 266 7.79 7.90 8.86
N ALA A 267 8.15 8.43 7.69
CA ALA A 267 7.29 9.36 6.97
C ALA A 267 5.94 8.72 6.60
N ALA A 268 5.93 7.44 6.21
CA ALA A 268 4.71 6.69 5.90
C ALA A 268 3.81 6.49 7.13
N LEU A 269 4.39 6.22 8.30
CA LEU A 269 3.65 6.10 9.57
C LEU A 269 2.94 7.41 9.91
N LEU A 270 3.69 8.51 9.92
CA LEU A 270 3.20 9.83 10.31
C LEU A 270 2.18 10.40 9.32
N PHE A 271 2.47 10.29 8.02
CA PHE A 271 1.56 10.74 6.96
C PHE A 271 0.30 9.89 6.88
N GLY A 272 0.44 8.58 7.11
CA GLY A 272 -0.68 7.63 7.18
C GLY A 272 -1.70 8.03 8.25
N ALA A 273 -1.24 8.52 9.40
CA ALA A 273 -2.11 9.01 10.46
C ALA A 273 -3.04 10.13 9.97
N GLY A 274 -2.51 11.13 9.26
CA GLY A 274 -3.31 12.19 8.65
C GLY A 274 -4.31 11.67 7.62
N MET A 275 -3.83 10.81 6.71
CA MET A 275 -4.62 10.32 5.58
C MET A 275 -5.86 9.53 6.03
N TYR A 276 -5.71 8.53 6.90
CA TYR A 276 -6.85 7.69 7.30
C TYR A 276 -7.80 8.40 8.26
N ALA A 277 -7.27 9.29 9.13
CA ALA A 277 -8.12 10.05 10.04
C ALA A 277 -9.01 11.05 9.29
N ILE A 278 -8.47 11.76 8.29
CA ILE A 278 -9.29 12.69 7.48
C ILE A 278 -10.39 11.95 6.73
N TRP A 279 -10.10 10.76 6.19
CA TRP A 279 -11.11 9.93 5.53
C TRP A 279 -12.22 9.46 6.46
N SER A 280 -11.89 9.27 7.74
CA SER A 280 -12.86 8.81 8.74
C SER A 280 -13.69 9.94 9.30
N PHE A 281 -13.13 11.12 9.54
CA PHE A 281 -13.79 12.18 10.31
C PHE A 281 -14.31 13.33 9.47
N LEU A 282 -13.72 13.65 8.31
CA LEU A 282 -14.19 14.76 7.47
C LEU A 282 -15.62 14.54 6.94
N PRO A 283 -16.04 13.35 6.49
CA PRO A 283 -17.42 13.11 6.11
C PRO A 283 -18.39 13.33 7.28
N GLY A 284 -18.04 12.88 8.48
CA GLY A 284 -18.85 13.09 9.68
C GLY A 284 -18.99 14.58 10.05
N PHE A 285 -17.90 15.35 9.97
CA PHE A 285 -17.91 16.80 10.17
C PHE A 285 -18.88 17.48 9.20
N VAL A 286 -18.78 17.20 7.91
CA VAL A 286 -19.61 17.80 6.86
C VAL A 286 -21.10 17.44 7.01
N GLN A 287 -21.40 16.22 7.47
CA GLN A 287 -22.78 15.72 7.65
C GLN A 287 -23.41 16.21 8.97
N THR A 288 -22.62 16.71 9.92
CA THR A 288 -23.15 17.24 11.18
C THR A 288 -24.17 18.35 10.91
N PRO A 289 -25.38 18.30 11.53
CA PRO A 289 -26.39 19.32 11.35
C PRO A 289 -25.90 20.70 11.78
N SER A 290 -26.22 21.74 11.02
CA SER A 290 -25.84 23.14 11.34
C SER A 290 -26.37 23.62 12.68
N ALA A 291 -27.43 23.01 13.19
CA ALA A 291 -27.95 23.28 14.54
C ALA A 291 -26.95 22.93 15.67
N ALA A 292 -25.91 22.15 15.38
CA ALA A 292 -24.81 21.86 16.31
C ALA A 292 -23.81 23.04 16.48
N GLY A 293 -24.00 24.12 15.72
CA GLY A 293 -23.10 25.27 15.70
C GLY A 293 -21.95 25.15 14.69
N TYR A 294 -21.82 24.01 14.03
CA TYR A 294 -20.83 23.70 12.99
C TYR A 294 -21.40 22.64 12.04
N GLY A 295 -20.63 22.30 10.97
CA GLY A 295 -21.07 21.34 9.97
C GLY A 295 -22.09 21.95 8.98
N PHE A 296 -22.53 21.16 8.02
CA PHE A 296 -23.37 21.66 6.91
C PHE A 296 -24.68 20.89 6.76
N GLY A 297 -24.94 19.89 7.60
CA GLY A 297 -26.11 19.01 7.42
C GLY A 297 -26.14 18.30 6.07
N ALA A 298 -24.97 18.10 5.46
CA ALA A 298 -24.88 17.58 4.12
C ALA A 298 -25.35 16.11 4.06
N SER A 299 -26.05 15.74 2.98
CA SER A 299 -26.37 14.35 2.73
C SER A 299 -25.09 13.54 2.45
N VAL A 300 -25.17 12.22 2.56
CA VAL A 300 -24.06 11.31 2.24
C VAL A 300 -23.51 11.58 0.81
N THR A 301 -24.42 11.79 -0.14
CA THR A 301 -24.04 12.10 -1.52
C THR A 301 -23.33 13.46 -1.63
N ALA A 302 -23.84 14.49 -0.98
CA ALA A 302 -23.21 15.83 -0.97
C ALA A 302 -21.83 15.78 -0.30
N SER A 303 -21.69 15.05 0.82
CA SER A 303 -20.41 14.80 1.47
C SER A 303 -19.42 14.12 0.55
N GLY A 304 -19.85 13.10 -0.21
CA GLY A 304 -19.03 12.45 -1.22
C GLY A 304 -18.58 13.40 -2.35
N LEU A 305 -19.49 14.26 -2.81
CA LEU A 305 -19.16 15.26 -3.85
C LEU A 305 -18.16 16.30 -3.35
N LEU A 306 -18.21 16.71 -2.08
CA LEU A 306 -17.21 17.59 -1.49
C LEU A 306 -15.82 16.94 -1.40
N MET A 307 -15.73 15.60 -1.45
CA MET A 307 -14.45 14.88 -1.50
C MET A 307 -13.90 14.70 -2.93
N LEU A 308 -14.67 14.99 -3.98
CA LEU A 308 -14.21 14.85 -5.37
C LEU A 308 -12.93 15.64 -5.68
N PRO A 309 -12.75 16.90 -5.24
CA PRO A 309 -11.50 17.63 -5.47
C PRO A 309 -10.28 16.89 -4.90
N MET A 310 -10.44 16.23 -3.74
CA MET A 310 -9.38 15.41 -3.14
C MET A 310 -8.98 14.27 -4.07
N LEU A 311 -9.95 13.56 -4.64
CA LEU A 311 -9.72 12.45 -5.54
C LEU A 311 -9.01 12.86 -6.82
N LEU A 312 -9.54 13.90 -7.47
CA LEU A 312 -8.99 14.41 -8.70
C LEU A 312 -7.56 14.90 -8.51
N ALA A 313 -7.33 15.69 -7.45
CA ALA A 313 -6.00 16.19 -7.13
C ALA A 313 -5.02 15.07 -6.78
N MET A 314 -5.47 14.04 -6.06
CA MET A 314 -4.66 12.86 -5.70
C MET A 314 -4.24 12.05 -6.94
N PHE A 315 -5.17 11.85 -7.89
CA PHE A 315 -4.85 11.19 -9.15
C PHE A 315 -3.89 12.02 -10.01
N VAL A 316 -4.19 13.30 -10.20
CA VAL A 316 -3.38 14.22 -11.01
C VAL A 316 -1.96 14.34 -10.43
N SER A 317 -1.83 14.55 -9.12
CA SER A 317 -0.52 14.68 -8.47
C SER A 317 0.28 13.37 -8.47
N GLY A 318 -0.39 12.23 -8.36
CA GLY A 318 0.25 10.92 -8.48
C GLY A 318 0.85 10.69 -9.88
N VAL A 319 0.10 11.02 -10.94
CA VAL A 319 0.61 10.97 -12.33
C VAL A 319 1.72 12.00 -12.53
N LEU A 320 1.52 13.23 -12.02
CA LEU A 320 2.51 14.30 -12.11
C LEU A 320 3.81 13.95 -11.40
N SER A 321 3.74 13.24 -10.27
CA SER A 321 4.91 12.74 -9.55
C SER A 321 5.86 11.98 -10.47
N GLY A 322 5.34 11.09 -11.33
CA GLY A 322 6.16 10.33 -12.28
C GLY A 322 6.89 11.19 -13.31
N ARG A 323 6.34 12.37 -13.65
CA ARG A 323 6.96 13.34 -14.57
C ARG A 323 7.95 14.27 -13.86
N LEU A 324 7.69 14.60 -12.62
CA LEU A 324 8.52 15.50 -11.82
C LEU A 324 9.71 14.79 -11.18
N GLU A 325 9.58 13.50 -10.87
CA GLU A 325 10.61 12.72 -10.16
C GLU A 325 11.99 12.75 -10.84
N PRO A 326 12.12 12.66 -12.18
CA PRO A 326 13.43 12.75 -12.84
C PRO A 326 14.12 14.10 -12.63
N ARG A 327 13.37 15.18 -12.34
CA ARG A 327 13.87 16.54 -12.16
C ARG A 327 14.11 16.89 -10.70
N LEU A 328 13.15 16.55 -9.84
CA LEU A 328 13.14 16.95 -8.42
C LEU A 328 13.62 15.84 -7.48
N GLY A 329 13.52 14.58 -7.92
CA GLY A 329 13.80 13.40 -7.11
C GLY A 329 12.63 13.03 -6.18
N ALA A 330 12.51 11.74 -5.87
CA ALA A 330 11.43 11.21 -5.03
C ALA A 330 11.41 11.79 -3.62
N LYS A 331 12.58 12.15 -3.05
CA LYS A 331 12.68 12.80 -1.74
C LYS A 331 11.96 14.15 -1.71
N ALA A 332 12.24 15.03 -2.67
CA ALA A 332 11.61 16.36 -2.71
C ALA A 332 10.11 16.26 -2.88
N LEU A 333 9.63 15.31 -3.70
CA LEU A 333 8.21 15.08 -3.90
C LEU A 333 7.53 14.52 -2.63
N LEU A 334 8.20 13.67 -1.85
CA LEU A 334 7.70 13.20 -0.57
C LEU A 334 7.58 14.34 0.45
N VAL A 335 8.62 15.16 0.57
CA VAL A 335 8.62 16.35 1.45
C VAL A 335 7.49 17.30 1.06
N SER A 336 7.39 17.64 -0.24
CA SER A 336 6.33 18.52 -0.75
C SER A 336 4.94 17.94 -0.49
N GLY A 337 4.74 16.63 -0.75
CA GLY A 337 3.47 15.98 -0.52
C GLY A 337 3.04 16.01 0.95
N ALA A 338 3.96 15.73 1.87
CA ALA A 338 3.68 15.81 3.31
C ALA A 338 3.46 17.25 3.77
N ALA A 339 4.18 18.23 3.22
CA ALA A 339 3.99 19.65 3.51
C ALA A 339 2.61 20.16 3.01
N PHE A 340 2.19 19.78 1.81
CA PHE A 340 0.83 20.06 1.31
C PHE A 340 -0.22 19.47 2.24
N GLY A 341 -0.01 18.24 2.74
CA GLY A 341 -0.88 17.62 3.73
C GLY A 341 -0.95 18.41 5.04
N ALA A 342 0.19 18.84 5.57
CA ALA A 342 0.26 19.64 6.80
C ALA A 342 -0.47 20.99 6.66
N VAL A 343 -0.21 21.70 5.55
CA VAL A 343 -0.84 22.99 5.25
C VAL A 343 -2.35 22.83 5.09
N ALA A 344 -2.80 21.83 4.35
CA ALA A 344 -4.22 21.55 4.16
C ALA A 344 -4.94 21.29 5.48
N LEU A 345 -4.37 20.46 6.35
CA LEU A 345 -4.97 20.14 7.65
C LEU A 345 -4.91 21.30 8.62
N ALA A 346 -3.87 22.15 8.56
CA ALA A 346 -3.80 23.39 9.33
C ALA A 346 -4.89 24.38 8.88
N PHE A 347 -5.10 24.53 7.57
CA PHE A 347 -6.23 25.33 7.06
C PHE A 347 -7.57 24.74 7.47
N LEU A 348 -7.74 23.42 7.43
CA LEU A 348 -8.98 22.78 7.87
C LEU A 348 -9.25 23.02 9.35
N ALA A 349 -8.22 23.08 10.19
CA ALA A 349 -8.36 23.37 11.61
C ALA A 349 -8.79 24.84 11.89
N LEU A 350 -8.42 25.77 10.99
CA LEU A 350 -8.63 27.22 11.19
C LEU A 350 -9.73 27.79 10.30
N TRP A 351 -10.12 27.10 9.24
CA TRP A 351 -10.94 27.67 8.18
C TRP A 351 -11.86 26.59 7.57
N HIS A 352 -13.05 26.45 8.10
CA HIS A 352 -14.00 25.40 7.75
C HIS A 352 -15.47 25.83 7.84
N ASP A 353 -15.73 27.14 7.71
CA ASP A 353 -17.07 27.72 7.85
C ASP A 353 -17.93 27.57 6.59
N ALA A 354 -17.33 27.29 5.44
CA ALA A 354 -18.03 27.17 4.16
C ALA A 354 -17.66 25.90 3.41
N GLN A 355 -18.62 25.31 2.69
CA GLN A 355 -18.42 24.08 1.94
C GLN A 355 -17.29 24.17 0.89
N TRP A 356 -17.13 25.34 0.23
CA TRP A 356 -16.06 25.54 -0.74
C TRP A 356 -14.67 25.51 -0.11
N GLN A 357 -14.52 25.95 1.15
CA GLN A 357 -13.28 25.86 1.91
C GLN A 357 -12.89 24.41 2.14
N ILE A 358 -13.87 23.57 2.53
CA ILE A 358 -13.68 22.12 2.66
C ILE A 358 -13.23 21.51 1.35
N ALA A 359 -13.86 21.86 0.22
CA ALA A 359 -13.51 21.34 -1.10
C ALA A 359 -12.08 21.73 -1.52
N VAL A 360 -11.67 22.97 -1.27
CA VAL A 360 -10.31 23.47 -1.56
C VAL A 360 -9.28 22.74 -0.70
N VAL A 361 -9.53 22.65 0.61
CA VAL A 361 -8.64 21.94 1.54
C VAL A 361 -8.54 20.46 1.20
N ALA A 362 -9.66 19.83 0.89
CA ALA A 362 -9.69 18.44 0.44
C ALA A 362 -8.84 18.26 -0.83
N GLY A 363 -8.96 19.16 -1.81
CA GLY A 363 -8.13 19.16 -3.01
C GLY A 363 -6.64 19.29 -2.71
N LEU A 364 -6.26 20.25 -1.85
CA LEU A 364 -4.87 20.47 -1.45
C LEU A 364 -4.29 19.25 -0.72
N PHE A 365 -5.06 18.66 0.18
CA PHE A 365 -4.68 17.45 0.89
C PHE A 365 -4.52 16.26 -0.08
N GLY A 366 -5.48 16.09 -0.99
CA GLY A 366 -5.41 15.06 -2.04
C GLY A 366 -4.17 15.21 -2.91
N PHE A 367 -3.80 16.44 -3.28
CA PHE A 367 -2.58 16.72 -4.02
C PHE A 367 -1.34 16.23 -3.25
N GLY A 368 -1.30 16.50 -1.94
CA GLY A 368 -0.26 16.00 -1.04
C GLY A 368 -0.20 14.47 -0.99
N ILE A 369 -1.36 13.81 -0.88
CA ILE A 369 -1.43 12.33 -0.86
C ILE A 369 -0.83 11.73 -2.12
N GLY A 370 -1.22 12.21 -3.31
CA GLY A 370 -0.75 11.62 -4.57
C GLY A 370 0.76 11.73 -4.73
N LEU A 371 1.36 12.87 -4.39
CA LEU A 371 2.81 13.05 -4.40
C LEU A 371 3.52 12.12 -3.40
N ALA A 372 3.05 12.10 -2.15
CA ALA A 372 3.68 11.32 -1.09
C ALA A 372 3.59 9.81 -1.37
N PHE A 373 2.43 9.32 -1.80
CA PHE A 373 2.17 7.91 -2.04
C PHE A 373 3.08 7.34 -3.14
N ALA A 374 3.16 8.04 -4.27
CA ALA A 374 4.02 7.66 -5.39
C ALA A 374 5.49 7.69 -4.99
N SER A 375 5.92 8.75 -4.28
CA SER A 375 7.31 8.93 -3.88
C SER A 375 7.77 7.90 -2.85
N MET A 376 6.92 7.54 -1.87
CA MET A 376 7.23 6.46 -0.91
C MET A 376 7.48 5.14 -1.61
N ALA A 377 6.61 4.75 -2.57
CA ALA A 377 6.77 3.53 -3.33
C ALA A 377 8.09 3.54 -4.14
N ASN A 378 8.41 4.63 -4.82
CA ASN A 378 9.64 4.78 -5.60
C ASN A 378 10.89 4.75 -4.71
N LEU A 379 10.88 5.43 -3.56
CA LEU A 379 12.00 5.41 -2.60
C LEU A 379 12.28 4.00 -2.08
N ILE A 380 11.25 3.26 -1.70
CA ILE A 380 11.41 1.87 -1.23
C ILE A 380 11.92 0.99 -2.37
N VAL A 381 11.25 1.00 -3.53
CA VAL A 381 11.64 0.16 -4.68
C VAL A 381 13.06 0.48 -5.14
N GLY A 382 13.46 1.75 -5.15
CA GLY A 382 14.81 2.17 -5.53
C GLY A 382 15.91 1.85 -4.51
N SER A 383 15.54 1.53 -3.26
CA SER A 383 16.50 1.37 -2.15
C SER A 383 16.77 -0.09 -1.75
N VAL A 384 15.92 -1.02 -2.17
CA VAL A 384 16.02 -2.44 -1.78
C VAL A 384 16.46 -3.32 -2.96
N PRO A 385 17.00 -4.52 -2.72
CA PRO A 385 17.23 -5.51 -3.77
C PRO A 385 15.94 -5.87 -4.51
N ALA A 386 16.05 -6.25 -5.78
CA ALA A 386 14.87 -6.58 -6.61
C ALA A 386 14.07 -7.75 -6.03
N GLU A 387 14.78 -8.70 -5.42
CA GLU A 387 14.25 -9.93 -4.81
C GLU A 387 13.49 -9.67 -3.50
N GLN A 388 13.57 -8.47 -2.95
CA GLN A 388 12.93 -8.08 -1.69
C GLN A 388 11.92 -6.94 -1.87
N THR A 389 11.58 -6.61 -3.12
CA THR A 389 10.68 -5.51 -3.45
C THR A 389 9.29 -5.73 -2.86
N GLY A 390 8.74 -6.93 -3.00
CA GLY A 390 7.41 -7.28 -2.50
C GLY A 390 7.32 -7.18 -0.97
N ALA A 391 8.29 -7.77 -0.26
CA ALA A 391 8.34 -7.69 1.21
C ALA A 391 8.49 -6.25 1.72
N ALA A 392 9.40 -5.47 1.13
CA ALA A 392 9.68 -4.10 1.58
C ALA A 392 8.52 -3.13 1.30
N THR A 393 7.92 -3.18 0.10
CA THR A 393 6.77 -2.34 -0.24
C THR A 393 5.50 -2.76 0.52
N GLY A 394 5.33 -4.06 0.76
CA GLY A 394 4.26 -4.58 1.62
C GLY A 394 4.38 -4.08 3.07
N MET A 395 5.61 -4.09 3.62
CA MET A 395 5.86 -3.55 4.96
C MET A 395 5.65 -2.04 5.03
N ASN A 396 6.06 -1.26 4.01
CA ASN A 396 5.78 0.17 3.93
C ASN A 396 4.26 0.46 3.93
N ALA A 397 3.49 -0.30 3.14
CA ALA A 397 2.04 -0.18 3.12
C ALA A 397 1.43 -0.48 4.51
N ASN A 398 1.94 -1.51 5.19
CA ASN A 398 1.51 -1.89 6.53
C ASN A 398 1.81 -0.81 7.57
N ILE A 399 3.02 -0.27 7.57
CA ILE A 399 3.43 0.80 8.49
C ILE A 399 2.55 2.04 8.29
N ARG A 400 2.19 2.37 7.05
CA ARG A 400 1.24 3.44 6.74
C ARG A 400 -0.15 3.15 7.31
N THR A 401 -0.63 1.91 7.21
CA THR A 401 -1.93 1.49 7.78
C THR A 401 -1.91 1.54 9.31
N ILE A 402 -0.81 1.12 9.95
CA ILE A 402 -0.63 1.25 11.41
C ILE A 402 -0.71 2.72 11.81
N GLY A 403 0.04 3.60 11.11
CA GLY A 403 -0.04 5.04 11.34
C GLY A 403 -1.47 5.56 11.21
N GLY A 404 -2.16 5.15 10.15
CA GLY A 404 -3.56 5.50 9.90
C GLY A 404 -4.51 5.07 11.01
N SER A 405 -4.35 3.86 11.51
CA SER A 405 -5.15 3.33 12.62
C SER A 405 -4.90 4.10 13.92
N ILE A 406 -3.64 4.45 14.21
CA ILE A 406 -3.27 5.28 15.36
C ILE A 406 -3.87 6.68 15.21
N GLY A 407 -3.71 7.31 14.04
CA GLY A 407 -4.25 8.65 13.78
C GLY A 407 -5.76 8.70 13.90
N ALA A 408 -6.48 7.72 13.34
CA ALA A 408 -7.92 7.61 13.46
C ALA A 408 -8.37 7.38 14.92
N ALA A 409 -7.67 6.51 15.65
CA ALA A 409 -7.97 6.22 17.04
C ALA A 409 -7.79 7.46 17.94
N VAL A 410 -6.66 8.16 17.82
CA VAL A 410 -6.39 9.37 18.62
C VAL A 410 -7.34 10.52 18.25
N THR A 411 -7.57 10.74 16.94
CA THR A 411 -8.55 11.74 16.49
C THR A 411 -9.95 11.40 17.00
N GLY A 412 -10.33 10.11 16.99
CA GLY A 412 -11.60 9.66 17.55
C GLY A 412 -11.77 10.03 19.01
N VAL A 413 -10.74 9.84 19.83
CA VAL A 413 -10.76 10.26 21.26
C VAL A 413 -10.95 11.76 21.39
N LEU A 414 -10.26 12.56 20.57
CA LEU A 414 -10.39 14.02 20.61
C LEU A 414 -11.79 14.48 20.18
N VAL A 415 -12.34 13.88 19.13
CA VAL A 415 -13.68 14.23 18.60
C VAL A 415 -14.77 13.81 19.55
N THR A 416 -14.70 12.59 20.12
CA THR A 416 -15.77 12.05 20.99
C THR A 416 -15.56 12.31 22.47
N GLY A 417 -14.43 12.91 22.85
CA GLY A 417 -14.07 13.14 24.25
C GLY A 417 -14.98 14.11 24.98
N ARG A 418 -15.67 14.98 24.23
CA ARG A 418 -16.70 15.88 24.75
C ARG A 418 -17.89 15.91 23.80
N LEU A 419 -19.07 15.60 24.32
CA LEU A 419 -20.32 15.63 23.57
C LEU A 419 -21.20 16.75 24.04
N GLN A 420 -21.93 17.38 23.13
CA GLN A 420 -22.99 18.34 23.39
C GLN A 420 -24.20 17.62 24.06
N PRO A 421 -25.11 18.35 24.69
CA PRO A 421 -26.35 17.75 25.23
C PRO A 421 -27.18 16.96 24.15
N SER A 422 -27.00 17.34 22.89
CA SER A 422 -27.61 16.66 21.73
C SER A 422 -26.94 15.29 21.39
N GLY A 423 -25.85 14.91 22.06
CA GLY A 423 -25.06 13.74 21.76
C GLY A 423 -24.06 13.91 20.61
N LEU A 424 -24.04 15.09 19.97
CA LEU A 424 -23.07 15.38 18.90
C LEU A 424 -21.74 15.86 19.50
N PRO A 425 -20.59 15.61 18.82
CA PRO A 425 -19.30 16.16 19.24
C PRO A 425 -19.31 17.69 19.27
N TYR A 426 -18.44 18.27 20.08
CA TYR A 426 -18.14 19.71 19.95
C TYR A 426 -17.23 19.97 18.77
N GLU A 427 -17.37 21.10 18.09
CA GLU A 427 -16.48 21.56 17.01
C GLU A 427 -15.00 21.55 17.41
N SER A 428 -14.71 21.97 18.67
CA SER A 428 -13.36 21.97 19.22
C SER A 428 -12.68 20.58 19.19
N GLY A 429 -13.45 19.51 19.28
CA GLY A 429 -12.94 18.14 19.14
C GLY A 429 -12.39 17.88 17.73
N TYR A 430 -13.11 18.30 16.71
CA TYR A 430 -12.66 18.22 15.33
C TYR A 430 -11.44 19.11 15.06
N THR A 431 -11.50 20.36 15.53
CA THR A 431 -10.40 21.34 15.36
C THR A 431 -9.11 20.85 16.01
N HIS A 432 -9.16 20.31 17.23
CA HIS A 432 -8.01 19.69 17.89
C HIS A 432 -7.51 18.46 17.12
N GLY A 433 -8.43 17.65 16.61
CA GLY A 433 -8.11 16.49 15.75
C GLY A 433 -7.35 16.92 14.49
N PHE A 434 -7.88 17.87 13.73
CA PHE A 434 -7.24 18.38 12.51
C PHE A 434 -5.89 19.04 12.79
N THR A 435 -5.77 19.78 13.90
CA THR A 435 -4.49 20.38 14.34
C THR A 435 -3.45 19.30 14.62
N LEU A 436 -3.81 18.25 15.37
CA LEU A 436 -2.91 17.12 15.61
C LEU A 436 -2.44 16.47 14.31
N LEU A 437 -3.36 16.24 13.37
CA LEU A 437 -3.05 15.64 12.08
C LEU A 437 -2.15 16.55 11.23
N ALA A 438 -2.33 17.86 11.29
CA ALA A 438 -1.44 18.83 10.66
C ALA A 438 0.00 18.71 11.22
N VAL A 439 0.13 18.63 12.54
CA VAL A 439 1.44 18.42 13.20
C VAL A 439 2.08 17.10 12.78
N LEU A 440 1.31 16.01 12.71
CA LEU A 440 1.81 14.72 12.26
C LEU A 440 2.26 14.74 10.78
N CYS A 441 1.53 15.42 9.90
CA CYS A 441 1.93 15.61 8.52
C CYS A 441 3.19 16.49 8.39
N LEU A 442 3.31 17.52 9.23
CA LEU A 442 4.53 18.33 9.31
C LEU A 442 5.72 17.48 9.79
N ALA A 443 5.52 16.67 10.83
CA ALA A 443 6.53 15.74 11.30
C ALA A 443 6.91 14.72 10.20
N ALA A 444 5.94 14.27 9.37
CA ALA A 444 6.22 13.43 8.21
C ALA A 444 7.09 14.14 7.18
N ALA A 445 6.85 15.43 6.90
CA ALA A 445 7.68 16.23 6.01
C ALA A 445 9.12 16.37 6.55
N LEU A 446 9.26 16.63 7.86
CA LEU A 446 10.56 16.69 8.53
C LEU A 446 11.28 15.33 8.50
N ALA A 447 10.56 14.23 8.77
CA ALA A 447 11.11 12.88 8.65
C ALA A 447 11.55 12.58 7.21
N ALA A 448 10.81 13.03 6.19
CA ALA A 448 11.18 12.89 4.80
C ALA A 448 12.48 13.65 4.43
N LEU A 449 12.80 14.73 5.14
CA LEU A 449 14.09 15.43 4.97
C LEU A 449 15.29 14.57 5.39
N LEU A 450 15.09 13.57 6.27
CA LEU A 450 16.12 12.63 6.68
C LEU A 450 16.40 11.56 5.63
N VAL A 451 15.54 11.39 4.63
CA VAL A 451 15.76 10.43 3.53
C VAL A 451 17.05 10.79 2.80
N PRO A 452 18.05 9.89 2.71
CA PRO A 452 19.30 10.18 2.05
C PRO A 452 19.07 10.42 0.56
N VAL A 453 19.67 11.50 0.05
CA VAL A 453 19.72 11.75 -1.39
C VAL A 453 20.72 10.78 -1.99
N ARG A 454 20.27 9.79 -2.76
CA ARG A 454 21.17 9.15 -3.70
C ARG A 454 21.54 10.22 -4.75
N ARG A 455 22.70 10.81 -4.65
CA ARG A 455 23.29 11.47 -5.81
C ARG A 455 23.27 10.41 -6.89
N ALA A 456 22.55 10.67 -7.99
CA ALA A 456 22.77 9.92 -9.21
C ALA A 456 24.29 9.89 -9.35
N ALA A 457 24.87 8.70 -9.46
CA ALA A 457 26.27 8.56 -9.75
C ALA A 457 26.48 9.20 -11.12
N GLY A 458 26.66 10.52 -11.11
CA GLY A 458 27.28 11.30 -12.15
C GLY A 458 28.76 10.96 -12.10
N GLY A 459 29.07 9.69 -12.33
CA GLY A 459 30.36 9.36 -12.84
C GLY A 459 30.43 10.05 -14.22
N PRO A 460 31.50 10.80 -14.52
CA PRO A 460 31.74 11.21 -15.90
C PRO A 460 31.55 9.94 -16.72
N ALA A 461 30.77 10.02 -17.79
CA ALA A 461 30.62 8.94 -18.75
C ALA A 461 32.02 8.37 -18.95
N GLY A 462 32.28 7.24 -18.32
CA GLY A 462 33.56 6.58 -18.45
C GLY A 462 33.75 6.51 -19.94
N LYS A 463 34.76 7.21 -20.45
CA LYS A 463 35.15 7.11 -21.84
C LYS A 463 34.99 5.65 -22.18
N ALA A 464 34.03 5.35 -23.05
CA ALA A 464 33.91 4.01 -23.63
C ALA A 464 35.35 3.56 -23.88
N PRO A 465 35.75 2.37 -23.45
CA PRO A 465 37.05 1.89 -23.81
C PRO A 465 37.13 2.15 -25.32
N ARG A 466 38.02 3.05 -25.72
CA ARG A 466 38.32 3.21 -27.14
C ARG A 466 38.44 1.80 -27.63
N ALA A 467 37.71 1.45 -28.69
CA ALA A 467 37.92 0.26 -29.48
C ALA A 467 39.43 0.40 -29.93
N GLY A 468 40.27 0.00 -29.03
CA GLY A 468 41.70 0.01 -29.15
C GLY A 468 42.09 -1.36 -29.57
N SER A 469 42.51 -1.45 -30.83
CA SER A 469 43.37 -2.49 -31.38
C SER A 469 43.03 -3.91 -30.88
N GLY A 470 42.39 -4.67 -31.72
CA GLY A 470 42.37 -6.12 -31.59
C GLY A 470 43.79 -6.62 -31.35
N PRO A 471 43.95 -7.80 -30.75
CA PRO A 471 45.27 -8.36 -30.43
C PRO A 471 46.17 -8.26 -31.64
N THR A 472 47.36 -7.67 -31.43
CA THR A 472 48.36 -7.54 -32.49
C THR A 472 48.75 -8.94 -33.00
N ALA A 473 49.13 -9.05 -34.27
CA ALA A 473 49.50 -10.31 -34.91
C ALA A 473 50.44 -11.21 -34.07
N PRO A 474 51.40 -10.72 -33.26
CA PRO A 474 52.18 -11.54 -32.34
C PRO A 474 51.34 -12.21 -31.22
N GLN A 475 50.32 -11.51 -30.68
CA GLN A 475 49.48 -12.06 -29.62
C GLN A 475 48.50 -13.14 -30.11
N LEU A 476 48.03 -13.06 -31.34
CA LEU A 476 47.25 -14.10 -32.01
C LEU A 476 48.08 -15.34 -32.27
N THR A 477 49.35 -15.18 -32.60
CA THR A 477 50.26 -16.31 -32.85
C THR A 477 50.55 -17.08 -31.55
N GLU A 478 50.67 -16.38 -30.44
CA GLU A 478 50.90 -17.02 -29.14
C GLU A 478 49.63 -17.73 -28.59
N LEU A 479 48.44 -17.14 -28.80
CA LEU A 479 47.16 -17.75 -28.46
C LEU A 479 46.89 -19.02 -29.30
N VAL A 480 47.22 -19.01 -30.58
CA VAL A 480 47.12 -20.20 -31.48
C VAL A 480 48.12 -21.28 -31.08
N ARG A 481 49.31 -20.90 -30.58
CA ARG A 481 50.31 -21.85 -30.09
C ARG A 481 49.88 -22.55 -28.78
N SER A 482 49.15 -21.85 -27.91
CA SER A 482 48.63 -22.40 -26.66
C SER A 482 47.42 -23.36 -26.84
N LEU A 483 46.81 -23.36 -28.01
CA LEU A 483 45.63 -24.17 -28.35
C LEU A 483 45.98 -25.42 -29.16
N ARG A 484 47.27 -25.75 -29.42
CA ARG A 484 47.63 -27.01 -30.04
C ARG A 484 47.45 -28.18 -29.07
N PRO A 485 46.73 -29.25 -29.48
CA PRO A 485 46.65 -30.46 -28.67
C PRO A 485 48.07 -31.05 -28.52
N VAL A 486 48.37 -31.52 -27.34
CA VAL A 486 49.57 -32.33 -27.07
C VAL A 486 49.42 -33.63 -27.84
N GLU A 487 50.16 -33.83 -28.93
CA GLU A 487 50.29 -35.12 -29.62
C GLU A 487 50.91 -36.12 -28.63
N SER A 488 50.12 -37.09 -28.24
CA SER A 488 50.55 -38.29 -27.57
C SER A 488 51.24 -39.20 -28.58
N GLY A 489 52.54 -39.32 -28.50
CA GLY A 489 53.29 -40.26 -29.31
C GLY A 489 54.61 -40.59 -28.66
N ASP A 490 54.64 -41.70 -27.92
CA ASP A 490 55.84 -42.49 -27.77
C ASP A 490 55.47 -44.00 -27.72
N PRO A 491 56.14 -44.84 -28.50
CA PRO A 491 55.78 -46.27 -28.66
C PRO A 491 56.36 -47.10 -27.53
N VAL A 492 55.54 -48.04 -27.07
CA VAL A 492 55.89 -49.12 -26.13
C VAL A 492 56.97 -50.04 -26.72
N GLY A 493 58.14 -50.09 -26.11
CA GLY A 493 59.19 -51.11 -26.35
C GLY A 493 58.87 -52.41 -25.61
N PRO A 494 59.37 -53.54 -26.11
CA PRO A 494 58.91 -54.87 -25.66
C PRO A 494 59.56 -55.30 -24.34
N THR A 495 58.75 -55.94 -23.49
CA THR A 495 59.17 -56.59 -22.25
C THR A 495 60.02 -57.86 -22.52
N PRO A 496 61.12 -58.13 -21.78
CA PRO A 496 61.71 -59.38 -21.70
C PRO A 496 61.03 -60.36 -20.74
N ARG A 497 60.86 -61.58 -21.17
CA ARG A 497 60.48 -62.72 -20.34
C ARG A 497 61.61 -63.05 -19.35
N GLY A 498 61.27 -63.41 -18.18
CA GLY A 498 62.04 -64.01 -17.10
C GLY A 498 61.18 -64.27 -15.88
#